data_f7d4e2f53cad37dd8844e6befec02619
#
_entry.id   f7d4e2f53cad37dd8844e6befec02619
#
_cell.length_a   1.000
_cell.length_b   1.000
_cell.length_c   1.000
_cell.angle_alpha   90.00
_cell.angle_beta   90.00
_cell.angle_gamma   90.00
#
_symmetry.space_group_name_H-M   'P 1'
#
loop_
_entity.id
_entity.type
_entity.pdbx_description
1 polymer ?
#
loop_
_entity_poly.entity_id
_entity_poly.type
_entity_poly.pdbx_seq_one_letter_code
_entity_poly.pdbx_strand_id
1 'polypeptide(L)'
;IAKNDFQARGCDIAADEIFISDGAKSDSGNIQEIFSVDNRIAVCDPVYPVYVDSNVMAGRTGEYDAKTETWSNVIYMPCTMENNFVPELPKETPDIIYLCLPNNPTGTTITKDELQVWVDYANKNGAVIIYDAAYEAYISEDNVAHTIYECEGAKTCAIELKSFSKNAGFTGVRL
;
A
#
# COMPACT_ATOMS: atom_id res chain seq x y z
N ILE A 1 15.03 -0.68 13.29
CA ILE A 1 14.25 -0.88 12.05
C ILE A 1 15.19 -1.42 10.97
N ALA A 2 16.08 -0.63 10.34
CA ALA A 2 16.93 -1.07 9.22
C ALA A 2 17.52 -2.46 9.42
N LYS A 3 18.24 -2.70 10.54
CA LYS A 3 18.91 -3.96 10.83
C LYS A 3 17.96 -5.14 11.04
N ASN A 4 16.87 -4.93 11.79
CA ASN A 4 16.05 -6.06 12.27
C ASN A 4 14.86 -6.35 11.34
N ASP A 5 14.32 -5.33 10.68
CA ASP A 5 13.13 -5.49 9.87
C ASP A 5 13.45 -5.67 8.37
N PHE A 6 14.54 -5.08 7.88
CA PHE A 6 14.92 -5.13 6.47
C PHE A 6 16.18 -5.98 6.22
N GLN A 7 17.32 -5.60 6.81
CA GLN A 7 18.60 -6.29 6.55
C GLN A 7 18.59 -7.75 7.01
N ALA A 8 17.89 -8.06 8.11
CA ALA A 8 17.72 -9.45 8.57
C ALA A 8 16.94 -10.32 7.57
N ARG A 9 16.18 -9.70 6.63
CA ARG A 9 15.45 -10.35 5.54
C ARG A 9 16.18 -10.26 4.19
N GLY A 10 17.42 -9.78 4.20
CA GLY A 10 18.23 -9.62 3.00
C GLY A 10 17.89 -8.36 2.17
N CYS A 11 17.05 -7.45 2.69
CA CYS A 11 16.72 -6.22 2.03
C CYS A 11 17.73 -5.13 2.35
N ASP A 12 18.35 -4.55 1.32
CA ASP A 12 19.33 -3.48 1.47
C ASP A 12 18.63 -2.11 1.60
N ILE A 13 18.11 -1.86 2.81
CA ILE A 13 17.53 -0.58 3.21
C ILE A 13 18.43 0.07 4.26
N ALA A 14 18.93 1.26 3.94
CA ALA A 14 19.79 2.05 4.81
C ALA A 14 18.97 2.86 5.82
N ALA A 15 19.60 3.31 6.90
CA ALA A 15 18.90 4.05 7.94
C ALA A 15 18.40 5.44 7.48
N ASP A 16 19.05 6.04 6.50
CA ASP A 16 18.68 7.32 5.89
C ASP A 16 17.54 7.19 4.84
N GLU A 17 17.17 5.95 4.49
CA GLU A 17 15.97 5.65 3.70
C GLU A 17 14.71 5.44 4.59
N ILE A 18 14.84 5.56 5.93
CA ILE A 18 13.76 5.32 6.88
C ILE A 18 13.38 6.61 7.59
N PHE A 19 12.14 7.02 7.45
CA PHE A 19 11.57 8.20 8.07
C PHE A 19 10.67 7.80 9.24
N ILE A 20 10.91 8.36 10.41
CA ILE A 20 10.10 8.11 11.62
C ILE A 20 9.06 9.20 11.76
N SER A 21 7.82 8.81 11.95
CA SER A 21 6.67 9.70 12.08
C SER A 21 5.81 9.34 13.29
N ASP A 22 4.68 9.99 13.42
CA ASP A 22 3.65 9.73 14.43
C ASP A 22 2.61 8.66 13.98
N GLY A 23 3.01 7.78 13.08
CA GLY A 23 2.27 6.60 12.65
C GLY A 23 1.82 6.62 11.20
N ALA A 24 1.65 5.42 10.63
CA ALA A 24 1.33 5.20 9.22
C ALA A 24 0.09 5.95 8.71
N LYS A 25 -0.90 6.24 9.57
CA LYS A 25 -2.05 7.05 9.18
C LYS A 25 -1.67 8.49 8.84
N SER A 26 -0.80 9.10 9.66
CA SER A 26 -0.28 10.45 9.41
C SER A 26 0.56 10.47 8.15
N ASP A 27 1.39 9.43 7.94
CA ASP A 27 2.18 9.29 6.71
C ASP A 27 1.30 9.17 5.48
N SER A 28 0.23 8.36 5.56
CA SER A 28 -0.73 8.20 4.45
C SER A 28 -1.43 9.53 4.09
N GLY A 29 -1.67 10.40 5.07
CA GLY A 29 -2.20 11.74 4.82
C GLY A 29 -1.16 12.70 4.24
N ASN A 30 0.03 12.74 4.84
CA ASN A 30 1.07 13.72 4.51
C ASN A 30 1.77 13.41 3.17
N ILE A 31 1.90 12.13 2.80
CA ILE A 31 2.57 11.73 1.56
C ILE A 31 1.89 12.29 0.30
N GLN A 32 0.65 12.76 0.45
CA GLN A 32 -0.09 13.39 -0.64
C GLN A 32 0.62 14.62 -1.22
N GLU A 33 1.43 15.31 -0.41
CA GLU A 33 2.15 16.52 -0.81
C GLU A 33 3.24 16.29 -1.86
N ILE A 34 3.74 15.05 -2.02
CA ILE A 34 4.77 14.72 -3.01
C ILE A 34 4.20 14.32 -4.37
N PHE A 35 2.87 14.19 -4.49
CA PHE A 35 2.20 13.76 -5.71
C PHE A 35 1.39 14.91 -6.34
N SER A 36 1.31 14.91 -7.69
CA SER A 36 0.46 15.84 -8.43
C SER A 36 -1.02 15.58 -8.14
N VAL A 37 -1.83 16.64 -8.19
CA VAL A 37 -3.30 16.53 -8.13
C VAL A 37 -3.88 15.80 -9.34
N ASP A 38 -3.15 15.73 -10.44
CA ASP A 38 -3.55 15.03 -11.66
C ASP A 38 -3.24 13.52 -11.60
N ASN A 39 -2.46 13.07 -10.60
CA ASN A 39 -2.14 11.65 -10.47
C ASN A 39 -3.40 10.83 -10.16
N ARG A 40 -3.56 9.74 -10.87
CA ARG A 40 -4.68 8.82 -10.74
C ARG A 40 -4.32 7.68 -9.79
N ILE A 41 -5.22 7.39 -8.85
CA ILE A 41 -4.99 6.34 -7.85
C ILE A 41 -5.75 5.06 -8.18
N ALA A 42 -5.18 3.91 -7.78
CA ALA A 42 -5.86 2.63 -7.72
C ALA A 42 -5.90 2.13 -6.27
N VAL A 43 -7.05 1.62 -5.85
CA VAL A 43 -7.30 1.08 -4.51
C VAL A 43 -8.04 -0.25 -4.60
N CYS A 44 -7.79 -1.15 -3.65
CA CYS A 44 -8.64 -2.33 -3.47
C CYS A 44 -10.08 -1.90 -3.08
N ASP A 45 -11.06 -2.72 -3.37
CA ASP A 45 -12.44 -2.52 -2.94
C ASP A 45 -13.01 -3.85 -2.39
N PRO A 46 -13.24 -3.95 -1.08
CA PRO A 46 -13.09 -2.91 -0.04
C PRO A 46 -11.64 -2.63 0.36
N VAL A 47 -11.42 -1.42 0.88
CA VAL A 47 -10.11 -0.93 1.30
C VAL A 47 -10.19 -0.13 2.61
N TYR A 48 -9.06 0.09 3.26
CA TYR A 48 -8.96 1.03 4.37
C TYR A 48 -9.34 2.45 3.90
N PRO A 49 -10.40 3.07 4.45
CA PRO A 49 -10.99 4.30 3.87
C PRO A 49 -10.02 5.48 3.74
N VAL A 50 -9.01 5.52 4.61
CA VAL A 50 -8.05 6.63 4.65
C VAL A 50 -7.33 6.86 3.32
N TYR A 51 -7.11 5.82 2.50
CA TYR A 51 -6.46 6.01 1.20
C TYR A 51 -7.35 6.81 0.24
N VAL A 52 -8.64 6.53 0.22
CA VAL A 52 -9.59 7.32 -0.58
C VAL A 52 -9.77 8.70 0.03
N ASP A 53 -10.04 8.80 1.34
CA ASP A 53 -10.30 10.06 2.03
C ASP A 53 -9.16 11.06 1.89
N SER A 54 -7.90 10.61 2.06
CA SER A 54 -6.73 11.49 1.92
C SER A 54 -6.57 12.01 0.48
N ASN A 55 -6.89 11.19 -0.52
CA ASN A 55 -6.86 11.61 -1.92
C ASN A 55 -8.05 12.52 -2.29
N VAL A 56 -9.22 12.35 -1.65
CA VAL A 56 -10.35 13.30 -1.75
C VAL A 56 -9.93 14.65 -1.20
N MET A 57 -9.32 14.69 -0.01
CA MET A 57 -8.82 15.91 0.60
C MET A 57 -7.75 16.59 -0.26
N ALA A 58 -6.93 15.82 -0.95
CA ALA A 58 -5.91 16.32 -1.89
C ALA A 58 -6.49 16.78 -3.25
N GLY A 59 -7.80 16.59 -3.48
CA GLY A 59 -8.48 17.03 -4.72
C GLY A 59 -8.24 16.12 -5.94
N ARG A 60 -7.77 14.88 -5.73
CA ARG A 60 -7.29 13.97 -6.79
C ARG A 60 -8.36 13.05 -7.36
N THR A 61 -9.50 12.93 -6.68
CA THR A 61 -10.48 11.88 -6.95
C THR A 61 -11.55 12.19 -7.97
N GLY A 62 -11.62 13.44 -8.46
CA GLY A 62 -12.69 13.86 -9.38
C GLY A 62 -14.04 14.02 -8.69
N GLU A 63 -15.12 13.74 -9.42
CA GLU A 63 -16.49 13.91 -8.94
C GLU A 63 -17.02 12.62 -8.28
N TYR A 64 -17.81 12.78 -7.23
CA TYR A 64 -18.47 11.66 -6.56
C TYR A 64 -19.81 11.33 -7.22
N ASP A 65 -19.99 10.07 -7.60
CA ASP A 65 -21.28 9.54 -8.06
C ASP A 65 -21.98 8.81 -6.90
N ALA A 66 -23.06 9.43 -6.42
CA ALA A 66 -23.86 8.88 -5.31
C ALA A 66 -24.68 7.62 -5.69
N LYS A 67 -24.78 7.25 -6.98
CA LYS A 67 -25.49 6.02 -7.38
C LYS A 67 -24.59 4.80 -7.32
N THR A 68 -23.33 4.98 -7.67
CA THR A 68 -22.31 3.92 -7.63
C THR A 68 -21.48 3.97 -6.37
N GLU A 69 -21.60 5.05 -5.59
CA GLU A 69 -20.79 5.34 -4.41
C GLU A 69 -19.28 5.37 -4.71
N THR A 70 -18.92 5.86 -5.91
CA THR A 70 -17.53 5.88 -6.38
C THR A 70 -17.10 7.28 -6.80
N TRP A 71 -15.79 7.50 -6.83
CA TRP A 71 -15.15 8.70 -7.34
C TRP A 71 -14.67 8.49 -8.78
N SER A 72 -14.94 9.45 -9.68
CA SER A 72 -14.73 9.29 -11.12
C SER A 72 -13.26 9.11 -11.54
N ASN A 73 -12.30 9.58 -10.74
CA ASN A 73 -10.87 9.48 -11.02
C ASN A 73 -10.15 8.45 -10.15
N VAL A 74 -10.89 7.55 -9.49
CA VAL A 74 -10.34 6.45 -8.70
C VAL A 74 -10.56 5.14 -9.44
N ILE A 75 -9.51 4.34 -9.56
CA ILE A 75 -9.56 2.98 -10.09
C ILE A 75 -9.81 2.04 -8.93
N TYR A 76 -10.99 1.42 -8.90
CA TYR A 76 -11.33 0.42 -7.90
C TYR A 76 -10.96 -0.97 -8.41
N MET A 77 -10.21 -1.71 -7.59
CA MET A 77 -9.80 -3.09 -7.86
C MET A 77 -10.63 -4.01 -6.97
N PRO A 78 -11.66 -4.69 -7.52
CA PRO A 78 -12.58 -5.48 -6.70
C PRO A 78 -11.86 -6.62 -5.97
N CYS A 79 -12.15 -6.76 -4.68
CA CYS A 79 -11.73 -7.87 -3.83
C CYS A 79 -12.99 -8.58 -3.35
N THR A 80 -13.46 -9.55 -4.12
CA THR A 80 -14.73 -10.24 -3.94
C THR A 80 -14.53 -11.72 -3.63
N MET A 81 -15.60 -12.41 -3.32
CA MET A 81 -15.57 -13.87 -3.09
C MET A 81 -15.10 -14.63 -4.33
N GLU A 82 -15.43 -14.14 -5.53
CA GLU A 82 -15.10 -14.77 -6.81
C GLU A 82 -13.59 -14.78 -7.09
N ASN A 83 -12.86 -13.76 -6.60
CA ASN A 83 -11.40 -13.69 -6.73
C ASN A 83 -10.66 -13.93 -5.40
N ASN A 84 -11.32 -14.60 -4.44
CA ASN A 84 -10.78 -14.89 -3.11
C ASN A 84 -10.29 -13.63 -2.37
N PHE A 85 -10.91 -12.51 -2.61
CA PHE A 85 -10.57 -11.19 -2.05
C PHE A 85 -9.15 -10.72 -2.39
N VAL A 86 -8.56 -11.23 -3.47
CA VAL A 86 -7.25 -10.84 -3.98
C VAL A 86 -7.44 -9.89 -5.17
N PRO A 87 -6.85 -8.68 -5.17
CA PRO A 87 -6.99 -7.75 -6.26
C PRO A 87 -6.27 -8.24 -7.52
N GLU A 88 -6.90 -8.02 -8.67
CA GLU A 88 -6.27 -8.17 -9.99
C GLU A 88 -5.59 -6.87 -10.41
N LEU A 89 -4.60 -6.99 -11.30
CA LEU A 89 -3.96 -5.80 -11.89
C LEU A 89 -5.01 -4.91 -12.56
N PRO A 90 -4.94 -3.58 -12.36
CA PRO A 90 -5.92 -2.66 -12.92
C PRO A 90 -5.87 -2.65 -14.45
N LYS A 91 -7.03 -2.54 -15.08
CA LYS A 91 -7.16 -2.45 -16.55
C LYS A 91 -6.69 -1.12 -17.10
N GLU A 92 -6.85 -0.06 -16.31
CA GLU A 92 -6.37 1.29 -16.60
C GLU A 92 -5.09 1.52 -15.84
N THR A 93 -4.17 2.30 -16.40
CA THR A 93 -2.88 2.57 -15.75
C THR A 93 -3.04 3.66 -14.70
N PRO A 94 -2.84 3.35 -13.40
CA PRO A 94 -2.76 4.36 -12.35
C PRO A 94 -1.36 4.95 -12.27
N ASP A 95 -1.25 6.11 -11.62
CA ASP A 95 0.04 6.68 -11.21
C ASP A 95 0.44 6.19 -9.81
N ILE A 96 -0.57 5.95 -8.94
CA ILE A 96 -0.37 5.53 -7.56
C ILE A 96 -1.24 4.31 -7.28
N ILE A 97 -0.64 3.27 -6.71
CA ILE A 97 -1.32 2.03 -6.33
C ILE A 97 -1.24 1.86 -4.82
N TYR A 98 -2.38 1.80 -4.14
CA TYR A 98 -2.42 1.47 -2.72
C TYR A 98 -2.62 -0.04 -2.54
N LEU A 99 -1.67 -0.70 -1.89
CA LEU A 99 -1.75 -2.09 -1.48
C LEU A 99 -1.56 -2.20 0.02
N CYS A 100 -2.53 -2.77 0.72
CA CYS A 100 -2.44 -3.12 2.13
C CYS A 100 -2.39 -4.65 2.24
N LEU A 101 -1.29 -5.21 2.68
CA LEU A 101 -1.11 -6.66 2.74
C LEU A 101 -0.35 -7.06 4.03
N PRO A 102 -1.00 -7.83 4.89
CA PRO A 102 -2.41 -8.30 4.84
C PRO A 102 -3.43 -7.17 4.78
N ASN A 103 -4.52 -7.35 4.01
CA ASN A 103 -5.46 -6.28 3.71
C ASN A 103 -6.39 -5.95 4.89
N ASN A 104 -6.67 -4.69 5.06
CA ASN A 104 -7.77 -4.19 5.89
C ASN A 104 -8.90 -3.71 4.94
N PRO A 105 -10.12 -4.31 4.92
CA PRO A 105 -10.71 -5.13 6.01
C PRO A 105 -10.72 -6.64 5.79
N THR A 106 -10.28 -7.18 4.64
CA THR A 106 -10.52 -8.58 4.26
C THR A 106 -9.65 -9.58 5.00
N GLY A 107 -8.49 -9.15 5.51
CA GLY A 107 -7.49 -10.01 6.15
C GLY A 107 -6.70 -10.88 5.15
N THR A 108 -6.96 -10.77 3.85
CA THR A 108 -6.28 -11.54 2.82
C THR A 108 -4.88 -10.97 2.53
N THR A 109 -4.02 -11.84 2.04
CA THR A 109 -2.68 -11.48 1.55
C THR A 109 -2.39 -12.24 0.26
N ILE A 110 -1.26 -11.96 -0.34
CA ILE A 110 -0.77 -12.62 -1.56
C ILE A 110 0.62 -13.18 -1.32
N THR A 111 1.01 -14.13 -2.13
CA THR A 111 2.36 -14.68 -2.10
C THR A 111 3.39 -13.66 -2.56
N LYS A 112 4.66 -13.90 -2.23
CA LYS A 112 5.77 -13.07 -2.71
C LYS A 112 5.85 -13.02 -4.24
N ASP A 113 5.59 -14.15 -4.90
CA ASP A 113 5.59 -14.21 -6.37
C ASP A 113 4.47 -13.36 -6.98
N GLU A 114 3.28 -13.39 -6.37
CA GLU A 114 2.17 -12.52 -6.77
C GLU A 114 2.48 -11.04 -6.50
N LEU A 115 3.13 -10.71 -5.38
CA LEU A 115 3.57 -9.35 -5.08
C LEU A 115 4.63 -8.86 -6.08
N GLN A 116 5.53 -9.76 -6.55
CA GLN A 116 6.49 -9.43 -7.61
C GLN A 116 5.81 -8.97 -8.89
N VAL A 117 4.68 -9.56 -9.25
CA VAL A 117 3.89 -9.14 -10.44
C VAL A 117 3.44 -7.67 -10.32
N TRP A 118 3.09 -7.22 -9.11
CA TRP A 118 2.73 -5.82 -8.85
C TRP A 118 3.92 -4.87 -8.98
N VAL A 119 5.07 -5.29 -8.47
CA VAL A 119 6.33 -4.52 -8.57
C VAL A 119 6.75 -4.38 -10.04
N ASP A 120 6.68 -5.48 -10.80
CA ASP A 120 7.00 -5.48 -12.24
C ASP A 120 6.03 -4.59 -13.03
N TYR A 121 4.73 -4.67 -12.69
CA TYR A 121 3.70 -3.82 -13.29
C TYR A 121 3.97 -2.33 -13.02
N ALA A 122 4.26 -1.97 -11.77
CA ALA A 122 4.54 -0.59 -11.39
C ALA A 122 5.77 -0.04 -12.10
N ASN A 123 6.87 -0.78 -12.10
CA ASN A 123 8.09 -0.39 -12.81
C ASN A 123 7.87 -0.22 -14.32
N LYS A 124 7.12 -1.14 -14.94
CA LYS A 124 6.80 -1.09 -16.39
C LYS A 124 5.98 0.13 -16.76
N ASN A 125 5.07 0.55 -15.90
CA ASN A 125 4.11 1.61 -16.18
C ASN A 125 4.49 2.97 -15.55
N GLY A 126 5.59 3.03 -14.77
CA GLY A 126 6.01 4.25 -14.07
C GLY A 126 5.09 4.62 -12.91
N ALA A 127 4.37 3.65 -12.35
CA ALA A 127 3.50 3.85 -11.20
C ALA A 127 4.28 3.73 -9.87
N VAL A 128 3.76 4.34 -8.82
CA VAL A 128 4.28 4.22 -7.45
C VAL A 128 3.35 3.35 -6.62
N ILE A 129 3.88 2.35 -5.95
CA ILE A 129 3.14 1.54 -4.97
C ILE A 129 3.31 2.16 -3.58
N ILE A 130 2.19 2.53 -2.94
CA ILE A 130 2.13 2.80 -1.51
C ILE A 130 1.75 1.49 -0.83
N TYR A 131 2.72 0.83 -0.22
CA TYR A 131 2.56 -0.48 0.39
C TYR A 131 2.37 -0.35 1.90
N ASP A 132 1.16 -0.62 2.39
CA ASP A 132 0.85 -0.58 3.82
C ASP A 132 1.10 -1.96 4.45
N ALA A 133 2.19 -2.06 5.21
CA ALA A 133 2.63 -3.25 5.93
C ALA A 133 2.24 -3.24 7.42
N ALA A 134 1.19 -2.49 7.81
CA ALA A 134 0.80 -2.35 9.22
C ALA A 134 0.48 -3.69 9.91
N TYR A 135 0.12 -4.71 9.15
CA TYR A 135 -0.24 -6.04 9.66
C TYR A 135 0.79 -7.13 9.34
N GLU A 136 1.99 -6.78 8.85
CA GLU A 136 3.03 -7.73 8.42
C GLU A 136 3.44 -8.73 9.51
N ALA A 137 3.40 -8.31 10.77
CA ALA A 137 3.77 -9.17 11.91
C ALA A 137 2.80 -10.34 12.15
N TYR A 138 1.63 -10.35 11.50
CA TYR A 138 0.65 -11.43 11.58
C TYR A 138 0.79 -12.46 10.47
N ILE A 139 1.73 -12.25 9.53
CA ILE A 139 2.06 -13.21 8.48
C ILE A 139 2.72 -14.44 9.12
N SER A 140 2.21 -15.63 8.82
CA SER A 140 2.70 -16.92 9.32
C SER A 140 3.20 -17.84 8.22
N GLU A 141 2.94 -17.51 6.96
CA GLU A 141 3.30 -18.30 5.80
C GLU A 141 4.66 -17.89 5.24
N ASP A 142 5.54 -18.88 5.01
CA ASP A 142 6.91 -18.65 4.53
C ASP A 142 6.99 -18.07 3.12
N ASN A 143 5.94 -18.22 2.32
CA ASN A 143 5.88 -17.75 0.93
C ASN A 143 5.26 -16.36 0.78
N VAL A 144 4.94 -15.69 1.89
CA VAL A 144 4.38 -14.32 1.92
C VAL A 144 5.48 -13.35 2.36
N ALA A 145 5.66 -12.27 1.58
CA ALA A 145 6.65 -11.25 1.91
C ALA A 145 6.21 -10.41 3.11
N HIS A 146 7.13 -10.14 4.03
CA HIS A 146 6.91 -9.25 5.18
C HIS A 146 7.19 -7.78 4.85
N THR A 147 7.88 -7.53 3.76
CA THR A 147 8.14 -6.22 3.21
C THR A 147 8.15 -6.30 1.68
N ILE A 148 7.65 -5.26 1.02
CA ILE A 148 7.67 -5.22 -0.44
C ILE A 148 9.12 -5.25 -0.99
N TYR A 149 10.08 -4.81 -0.19
CA TYR A 149 11.49 -4.78 -0.59
C TYR A 149 12.16 -6.17 -0.68
N GLU A 150 11.45 -7.24 -0.33
CA GLU A 150 11.84 -8.60 -0.68
C GLU A 150 11.63 -8.92 -2.17
N CYS A 151 10.87 -8.09 -2.89
CA CYS A 151 10.65 -8.18 -4.33
C CYS A 151 11.73 -7.40 -5.09
N GLU A 152 12.21 -7.98 -6.20
CA GLU A 152 13.22 -7.36 -7.05
C GLU A 152 12.65 -6.09 -7.71
N GLY A 153 13.41 -5.00 -7.68
CA GLY A 153 13.00 -3.71 -8.26
C GLY A 153 12.02 -2.89 -7.42
N ALA A 154 11.63 -3.34 -6.23
CA ALA A 154 10.68 -2.59 -5.39
C ALA A 154 11.23 -1.22 -4.94
N LYS A 155 12.53 -1.09 -4.72
CA LYS A 155 13.16 0.21 -4.34
C LYS A 155 12.95 1.32 -5.37
N THR A 156 12.65 1.00 -6.60
CA THR A 156 12.47 1.99 -7.67
C THR A 156 11.02 2.44 -7.85
N CYS A 157 10.06 1.74 -7.24
CA CYS A 157 8.64 2.02 -7.45
C CYS A 157 7.77 1.92 -6.19
N ALA A 158 8.33 1.62 -5.02
CA ALA A 158 7.52 1.43 -3.81
C ALA A 158 7.95 2.31 -2.65
N ILE A 159 6.96 2.76 -1.89
CA ILE A 159 7.09 3.39 -0.57
C ILE A 159 6.32 2.53 0.42
N GLU A 160 7.01 2.03 1.46
CA GLU A 160 6.39 1.18 2.48
C GLU A 160 6.01 1.99 3.72
N LEU A 161 4.78 1.83 4.16
CA LEU A 161 4.27 2.35 5.43
C LEU A 161 4.28 1.23 6.47
N LYS A 162 4.94 1.44 7.59
CA LYS A 162 4.94 0.51 8.75
C LYS A 162 4.31 1.17 9.97
N SER A 163 3.87 0.35 10.92
CA SER A 163 3.33 0.83 12.19
C SER A 163 3.59 -0.17 13.31
N PHE A 164 4.09 0.30 14.43
CA PHE A 164 4.20 -0.48 15.66
C PHE A 164 2.91 -0.48 16.50
N SER A 165 1.87 0.21 16.04
CA SER A 165 0.55 0.24 16.71
C SER A 165 -0.07 -1.14 16.86
N LYS A 166 0.17 -2.05 15.90
CA LYS A 166 -0.45 -3.38 15.85
C LYS A 166 0.43 -4.43 16.54
N ASN A 167 1.63 -4.66 16.03
CA ASN A 167 2.52 -5.71 16.50
C ASN A 167 3.10 -5.45 17.90
N ALA A 168 3.44 -4.22 18.23
CA ALA A 168 4.01 -3.84 19.53
C ALA A 168 2.98 -3.26 20.52
N GLY A 169 1.71 -3.07 20.10
CA GLY A 169 0.69 -2.43 20.94
C GLY A 169 0.94 -0.94 21.19
N PHE A 170 1.72 -0.27 20.36
CA PHE A 170 2.14 1.11 20.54
C PHE A 170 1.16 2.15 19.97
N THR A 171 -0.13 1.81 19.92
CA THR A 171 -1.17 2.70 19.39
C THR A 171 -1.18 4.07 20.09
N GLY A 172 -0.95 4.11 21.40
CA GLY A 172 -0.89 5.36 22.19
C GLY A 172 0.42 6.11 22.08
N VAL A 173 1.50 5.44 21.63
CA VAL A 173 2.84 6.05 21.48
C VAL A 173 2.95 6.80 20.15
N ARG A 174 2.14 6.44 19.17
CA ARG A 174 2.14 7.06 17.84
C ARG A 174 3.46 6.84 17.07
N LEU A 175 3.75 5.54 16.82
CA LEU A 175 4.92 5.11 16.05
C LEU A 175 4.52 3.98 15.09
#